data_482ed951a06277fc26edf34785f6a3cb
#
_entry.id   482ed951a06277fc26edf34785f6a3cb
#
_cell.length_a   1.000
_cell.length_b   1.000
_cell.length_c   1.000
_cell.angle_alpha   90.00
_cell.angle_beta   90.00
_cell.angle_gamma   90.00
#
_symmetry.space_group_name_H-M   'P 1'
#
loop_
_entity.id
_entity.type
_entity.pdbx_description
1 polymer ?
#
loop_
_entity_poly.entity_id
_entity_poly.type
_entity_poly.pdbx_seq_one_letter_code
_entity_poly.pdbx_strand_id
1 'polypeptide(L)'
;MKKQLKKEEEKEKESEEKQARYFIYVIIFVAILIMAILSLRYIFPQKQKVQSYSYNNFVFTNISGLWYTEIQKQGTNKVYSVPLHFSPSELGNISIEGDVNQFKNKTNIYITFDPEGSEFSYIALSASEISINLAQTFNITPIAACTANKTAACISRPVVDCKTPGQPAIYLKYENATRVYVQNNCIFVQGNSWELVKASDRLMLKWFSIMP
;
A
#
# COMPACT_ATOMS: atom_id res chain seq x y z
N MET A 1 -25.18 -72.01 2.25
CA MET A 1 -24.60 -70.91 1.43
C MET A 1 -25.45 -69.64 1.49
N LYS A 2 -26.78 -69.63 1.20
CA LYS A 2 -27.62 -68.39 1.25
C LYS A 2 -27.76 -67.71 2.62
N LYS A 3 -27.61 -68.44 3.73
CA LYS A 3 -27.78 -67.90 5.12
C LYS A 3 -26.52 -67.15 5.58
N GLN A 4 -25.39 -67.45 5.04
CA GLN A 4 -24.11 -66.76 5.37
C GLN A 4 -23.99 -65.43 4.60
N LEU A 5 -24.36 -65.43 3.31
CA LEU A 5 -24.36 -64.19 2.49
C LEU A 5 -25.32 -63.13 3.07
N LYS A 6 -26.49 -63.51 3.57
CA LYS A 6 -27.45 -62.58 4.18
C LYS A 6 -26.92 -61.95 5.50
N LYS A 7 -26.09 -62.69 6.24
CA LYS A 7 -25.50 -62.23 7.51
C LYS A 7 -24.29 -61.29 7.29
N GLU A 8 -23.61 -61.41 6.14
CA GLU A 8 -22.55 -60.51 5.74
C GLU A 8 -23.12 -59.18 5.22
N GLU A 9 -24.17 -59.22 4.41
CA GLU A 9 -24.88 -58.03 3.95
C GLU A 9 -25.50 -57.22 5.09
N GLU A 10 -26.08 -57.88 6.13
CA GLU A 10 -26.59 -57.18 7.32
C GLU A 10 -25.48 -56.53 8.14
N LYS A 11 -24.31 -57.15 8.27
CA LYS A 11 -23.15 -56.56 8.97
C LYS A 11 -22.54 -55.38 8.20
N GLU A 12 -22.49 -55.48 6.90
CA GLU A 12 -21.99 -54.40 6.02
C GLU A 12 -22.88 -53.17 6.11
N LYS A 13 -24.20 -53.34 6.01
CA LYS A 13 -25.19 -52.27 6.22
C LYS A 13 -25.12 -51.62 7.61
N GLU A 14 -24.95 -52.43 8.66
CA GLU A 14 -24.82 -51.91 10.03
C GLU A 14 -23.51 -51.11 10.23
N SER A 15 -22.45 -51.51 9.53
CA SER A 15 -21.17 -50.79 9.51
C SER A 15 -21.28 -49.45 8.76
N GLU A 16 -21.95 -49.45 7.62
CA GLU A 16 -22.17 -48.21 6.82
C GLU A 16 -23.04 -47.19 7.56
N GLU A 17 -24.10 -47.66 8.24
CA GLU A 17 -24.96 -46.79 9.06
C GLU A 17 -24.20 -46.20 10.26
N LYS A 18 -23.31 -46.96 10.91
CA LYS A 18 -22.48 -46.47 11.98
C LYS A 18 -21.49 -45.43 11.51
N GLN A 19 -20.86 -45.66 10.36
CA GLN A 19 -19.92 -44.70 9.73
C GLN A 19 -20.68 -43.42 9.32
N ALA A 20 -21.85 -43.52 8.71
CA ALA A 20 -22.64 -42.37 8.34
C ALA A 20 -23.07 -41.54 9.56
N ARG A 21 -23.49 -42.16 10.66
CA ARG A 21 -23.81 -41.44 11.90
C ARG A 21 -22.59 -40.76 12.50
N TYR A 22 -21.43 -41.42 12.51
CA TYR A 22 -20.20 -40.81 12.99
C TYR A 22 -19.81 -39.59 12.15
N PHE A 23 -19.94 -39.68 10.84
CA PHE A 23 -19.69 -38.58 9.92
C PHE A 23 -20.59 -37.36 10.16
N ILE A 24 -21.90 -37.63 10.43
CA ILE A 24 -22.84 -36.55 10.79
C ILE A 24 -22.44 -35.89 12.10
N TYR A 25 -22.02 -36.63 13.12
CA TYR A 25 -21.57 -36.05 14.39
C TYR A 25 -20.33 -35.21 14.24
N VAL A 26 -19.37 -35.59 13.37
CA VAL A 26 -18.18 -34.81 13.07
C VAL A 26 -18.58 -33.50 12.39
N ILE A 27 -19.51 -33.52 11.42
CA ILE A 27 -19.98 -32.29 10.75
C ILE A 27 -20.66 -31.34 11.75
N ILE A 28 -21.54 -31.88 12.63
CA ILE A 28 -22.20 -31.08 13.67
C ILE A 28 -21.17 -30.46 14.62
N PHE A 29 -20.18 -31.23 15.04
CA PHE A 29 -19.12 -30.73 15.92
C PHE A 29 -18.32 -29.59 15.26
N VAL A 30 -17.93 -29.75 14.01
CA VAL A 30 -17.23 -28.71 13.24
C VAL A 30 -18.10 -27.45 13.08
N ALA A 31 -19.39 -27.62 12.79
CA ALA A 31 -20.33 -26.51 12.68
C ALA A 31 -20.47 -25.73 14.01
N ILE A 32 -20.56 -26.44 15.13
CA ILE A 32 -20.61 -25.83 16.48
C ILE A 32 -19.30 -25.09 16.76
N LEU A 33 -18.16 -25.67 16.40
CA LEU A 33 -16.83 -25.04 16.60
C LEU A 33 -16.67 -23.76 15.79
N ILE A 34 -17.13 -23.76 14.54
CA ILE A 34 -17.15 -22.55 13.69
C ILE A 34 -18.07 -21.48 14.30
N MET A 35 -19.28 -21.87 14.73
CA MET A 35 -20.21 -20.96 15.39
C MET A 35 -19.64 -20.38 16.68
N ALA A 36 -18.92 -21.17 17.47
CA ALA A 36 -18.25 -20.71 18.68
C ALA A 36 -17.15 -19.69 18.38
N ILE A 37 -16.33 -19.93 17.35
CA ILE A 37 -15.27 -19.00 16.92
C ILE A 37 -15.88 -17.68 16.43
N LEU A 38 -16.94 -17.74 15.64
CA LEU A 38 -17.66 -16.55 15.15
C LEU A 38 -18.31 -15.76 16.29
N SER A 39 -18.89 -16.44 17.27
CA SER A 39 -19.50 -15.80 18.44
C SER A 39 -18.47 -15.13 19.34
N LEU A 40 -17.30 -15.74 19.53
CA LEU A 40 -16.17 -15.11 20.26
C LEU A 40 -15.73 -13.81 19.61
N ARG A 41 -15.66 -13.75 18.28
CA ARG A 41 -15.30 -12.54 17.53
C ARG A 41 -16.35 -11.42 17.68
N TYR A 42 -17.61 -11.79 17.91
CA TYR A 42 -18.70 -10.84 18.13
C TYR A 42 -18.74 -10.32 19.58
N ILE A 43 -18.41 -11.19 20.55
CA ILE A 43 -18.42 -10.86 21.99
C ILE A 43 -17.19 -10.04 22.39
N PHE A 44 -16.05 -10.26 21.73
CA PHE A 44 -14.79 -9.51 21.96
C PHE A 44 -14.45 -8.62 20.76
N PRO A 45 -15.21 -7.52 20.52
CA PRO A 45 -14.79 -6.55 19.52
C PRO A 45 -13.44 -5.99 19.96
N GLN A 46 -12.40 -6.27 19.20
CA GLN A 46 -11.09 -5.64 19.42
C GLN A 46 -11.28 -4.13 19.22
N LYS A 47 -11.36 -3.38 20.31
CA LYS A 47 -11.22 -1.92 20.26
C LYS A 47 -9.82 -1.63 19.75
N GLN A 48 -9.69 -1.35 18.45
CA GLN A 48 -8.45 -0.80 17.92
C GLN A 48 -8.16 0.46 18.71
N LYS A 49 -7.03 0.48 19.42
CA LYS A 49 -6.51 1.71 20.01
C LYS A 49 -6.16 2.64 18.86
N VAL A 50 -7.06 3.55 18.56
CA VAL A 50 -6.79 4.62 17.60
C VAL A 50 -5.74 5.52 18.25
N GLN A 51 -4.53 5.45 17.73
CA GLN A 51 -3.45 6.35 18.15
C GLN A 51 -3.55 7.61 17.30
N SER A 52 -3.68 8.76 17.93
CA SER A 52 -3.67 10.05 17.23
C SER A 52 -2.73 11.02 17.91
N TYR A 53 -2.12 11.91 17.13
CA TYR A 53 -1.32 13.03 17.63
C TYR A 53 -1.36 14.20 16.64
N SER A 54 -0.97 15.38 17.10
CA SER A 54 -0.94 16.58 16.27
C SER A 54 0.50 16.96 15.92
N TYR A 55 0.70 17.36 14.68
CA TYR A 55 1.95 17.90 14.16
C TYR A 55 1.67 19.09 13.24
N ASN A 56 2.24 20.26 13.53
CA ASN A 56 2.03 21.50 12.75
C ASN A 56 0.56 21.80 12.41
N ASN A 57 -0.33 21.72 13.41
CA ASN A 57 -1.78 21.92 13.29
C ASN A 57 -2.54 20.86 12.48
N PHE A 58 -1.91 19.77 12.08
CA PHE A 58 -2.54 18.63 11.46
C PHE A 58 -2.70 17.48 12.46
N VAL A 59 -3.87 16.83 12.43
CA VAL A 59 -4.12 15.64 13.25
C VAL A 59 -3.78 14.41 12.41
N PHE A 60 -2.95 13.56 12.98
CA PHE A 60 -2.59 12.26 12.39
C PHE A 60 -3.23 11.16 13.20
N THR A 61 -3.96 10.28 12.56
CA THR A 61 -4.68 9.16 13.17
C THR A 61 -4.21 7.85 12.59
N ASN A 62 -3.68 6.95 13.43
CA ASN A 62 -3.28 5.62 12.99
C ASN A 62 -4.49 4.68 12.95
N ILE A 63 -4.79 4.15 11.78
CA ILE A 63 -5.86 3.17 11.56
C ILE A 63 -5.25 1.98 10.82
N SER A 64 -5.21 0.83 11.46
CA SER A 64 -4.71 -0.42 10.86
C SER A 64 -3.28 -0.32 10.31
N GLY A 65 -2.42 0.49 10.94
CA GLY A 65 -1.01 0.64 10.56
C GLY A 65 -0.73 1.75 9.56
N LEU A 66 -1.75 2.44 9.05
CA LEU A 66 -1.60 3.62 8.21
C LEU A 66 -1.93 4.89 9.01
N TRP A 67 -1.19 5.94 8.77
CA TRP A 67 -1.43 7.26 9.33
C TRP A 67 -2.29 8.07 8.36
N TYR A 68 -3.39 8.58 8.84
CA TYR A 68 -4.32 9.42 8.08
C TYR A 68 -4.27 10.85 8.57
N THR A 69 -4.22 11.79 7.65
CA THR A 69 -4.40 13.22 7.92
C THR A 69 -5.35 13.82 6.88
N GLU A 70 -6.01 14.90 7.25
CA GLU A 70 -6.96 15.59 6.37
C GLU A 70 -6.28 16.80 5.73
N ILE A 71 -6.37 16.87 4.40
CA ILE A 71 -5.81 17.96 3.59
C ILE A 71 -6.94 18.65 2.85
N GLN A 72 -7.10 19.94 3.06
CA GLN A 72 -8.02 20.76 2.26
C GLN A 72 -7.35 21.13 0.93
N LYS A 73 -8.03 20.82 -0.18
CA LYS A 73 -7.55 21.21 -1.51
C LYS A 73 -7.62 22.72 -1.66
N GLN A 74 -6.51 23.34 -2.06
CA GLN A 74 -6.44 24.77 -2.30
C GLN A 74 -7.54 25.27 -3.27
N GLY A 75 -8.19 26.37 -2.91
CA GLY A 75 -9.25 26.98 -3.74
C GLY A 75 -10.59 26.24 -3.74
N THR A 76 -10.75 25.22 -2.89
CA THR A 76 -12.01 24.47 -2.76
C THR A 76 -12.30 24.14 -1.30
N ASN A 77 -13.56 23.80 -1.00
CA ASN A 77 -13.94 23.28 0.33
C ASN A 77 -13.80 21.75 0.44
N LYS A 78 -13.15 21.11 -0.54
CA LYS A 78 -12.97 19.65 -0.53
C LYS A 78 -11.82 19.28 0.40
N VAL A 79 -12.09 18.34 1.30
CA VAL A 79 -11.12 17.74 2.20
C VAL A 79 -10.84 16.32 1.71
N TYR A 80 -9.57 15.95 1.66
CA TYR A 80 -9.10 14.62 1.31
C TYR A 80 -8.41 13.99 2.52
N SER A 81 -8.75 12.76 2.81
CA SER A 81 -8.02 11.93 3.77
C SER A 81 -6.83 11.30 3.07
N VAL A 82 -5.64 11.67 3.49
CA VAL A 82 -4.37 11.22 2.89
C VAL A 82 -3.78 10.12 3.76
N PRO A 83 -3.67 8.89 3.24
CA PRO A 83 -2.97 7.81 3.92
C PRO A 83 -1.45 7.95 3.74
N LEU A 84 -0.70 7.68 4.81
CA LEU A 84 0.75 7.64 4.87
C LEU A 84 1.16 6.37 5.62
N HIS A 85 2.29 5.79 5.25
CA HIS A 85 2.82 4.63 5.99
C HIS A 85 3.58 5.07 7.24
N PHE A 86 4.17 6.25 7.21
CA PHE A 86 4.98 6.77 8.30
C PHE A 86 4.48 8.12 8.81
N SER A 87 4.60 8.30 10.10
CA SER A 87 4.24 9.56 10.76
C SER A 87 5.33 10.62 10.56
N PRO A 88 4.99 11.92 10.65
CA PRO A 88 5.99 13.00 10.61
C PRO A 88 7.17 12.82 11.58
N SER A 89 6.94 12.23 12.75
CA SER A 89 8.01 11.98 13.74
C SER A 89 9.05 10.98 13.27
N GLU A 90 8.68 10.05 12.35
CA GLU A 90 9.57 9.03 11.80
C GLU A 90 10.35 9.53 10.58
N LEU A 91 9.94 10.66 10.01
CA LEU A 91 10.46 11.22 8.75
C LEU A 91 11.39 12.41 8.93
N GLY A 92 11.60 12.86 10.17
CA GLY A 92 12.37 14.06 10.47
C GLY A 92 13.84 14.03 10.01
N ASN A 93 14.42 12.84 9.92
CA ASN A 93 15.83 12.65 9.52
C ASN A 93 16.03 12.60 8.00
N ILE A 94 14.96 12.62 7.19
CA ILE A 94 15.08 12.51 5.73
C ILE A 94 15.25 13.92 5.15
N SER A 95 16.41 14.16 4.55
CA SER A 95 16.71 15.44 3.92
C SER A 95 15.90 15.65 2.63
N ILE A 96 15.54 16.91 2.39
CA ILE A 96 15.04 17.38 1.09
C ILE A 96 15.98 18.46 0.59
N GLU A 97 16.60 18.23 -0.55
CA GLU A 97 17.57 19.11 -1.16
C GLU A 97 17.02 19.71 -2.47
N GLY A 98 17.10 21.01 -2.59
CA GLY A 98 16.54 21.74 -3.74
C GLY A 98 15.06 22.09 -3.59
N ASP A 99 14.53 22.82 -4.57
CA ASP A 99 13.13 23.28 -4.56
C ASP A 99 12.20 22.27 -5.23
N VAL A 100 11.57 21.42 -4.44
CA VAL A 100 10.55 20.46 -4.90
C VAL A 100 9.22 21.14 -5.25
N ASN A 101 8.96 22.38 -4.78
CA ASN A 101 7.71 23.07 -5.00
C ASN A 101 7.52 23.55 -6.45
N GLN A 102 8.60 23.73 -7.19
CA GLN A 102 8.53 24.09 -8.62
C GLN A 102 7.75 23.08 -9.48
N PHE A 103 7.58 21.84 -8.97
CA PHE A 103 6.82 20.80 -9.64
C PHE A 103 5.31 20.87 -9.38
N LYS A 104 4.84 21.57 -8.33
CA LYS A 104 3.42 21.69 -8.00
C LYS A 104 2.56 22.37 -9.06
N ASN A 105 3.16 23.18 -9.90
CA ASN A 105 2.46 23.93 -10.98
C ASN A 105 2.47 23.17 -12.32
N LYS A 106 2.93 21.93 -12.34
CA LYS A 106 2.93 21.12 -13.57
C LYS A 106 1.57 20.48 -13.79
N THR A 107 1.18 20.34 -15.05
CA THR A 107 -0.06 19.64 -15.41
C THR A 107 0.12 18.12 -15.32
N ASN A 108 1.29 17.66 -15.72
CA ASN A 108 1.67 16.24 -15.73
C ASN A 108 3.01 16.05 -15.04
N ILE A 109 3.17 14.95 -14.33
CA ILE A 109 4.46 14.52 -13.77
C ILE A 109 4.65 13.04 -14.09
N TYR A 110 5.81 12.70 -14.63
CA TYR A 110 6.19 11.32 -14.88
C TYR A 110 6.66 10.67 -13.57
N ILE A 111 6.18 9.46 -13.31
CA ILE A 111 6.70 8.61 -12.23
C ILE A 111 7.58 7.57 -12.89
N THR A 112 8.89 7.69 -12.74
CA THR A 112 9.87 6.85 -13.42
C THR A 112 10.69 6.02 -12.46
N PHE A 113 11.15 4.86 -12.90
CA PHE A 113 11.99 3.95 -12.13
C PHE A 113 12.91 3.15 -13.07
N ASP A 114 13.97 2.55 -12.53
CA ASP A 114 14.84 1.65 -13.27
C ASP A 114 14.16 0.28 -13.46
N PRO A 115 13.84 -0.15 -14.70
CA PRO A 115 13.18 -1.42 -14.95
C PRO A 115 14.06 -2.65 -14.72
N GLU A 116 15.36 -2.49 -14.57
CA GLU A 116 16.30 -3.56 -14.22
C GLU A 116 16.70 -3.54 -12.74
N GLY A 117 16.10 -2.64 -11.96
CA GLY A 117 16.33 -2.53 -10.52
C GLY A 117 15.77 -3.70 -9.71
N SER A 118 15.85 -3.57 -8.41
CA SER A 118 15.31 -4.54 -7.45
C SER A 118 14.18 -3.91 -6.63
N GLU A 119 13.53 -4.70 -5.76
CA GLU A 119 12.55 -4.23 -4.77
C GLU A 119 11.33 -3.52 -5.39
N PHE A 120 10.81 -4.05 -6.51
CA PHE A 120 9.67 -3.46 -7.24
C PHE A 120 8.40 -3.30 -6.41
N SER A 121 8.20 -4.08 -5.35
CA SER A 121 7.06 -3.93 -4.45
C SER A 121 7.05 -2.56 -3.75
N TYR A 122 8.19 -2.09 -3.26
CA TYR A 122 8.30 -0.78 -2.61
C TYR A 122 8.28 0.37 -3.62
N ILE A 123 8.82 0.16 -4.83
CA ILE A 123 8.71 1.11 -5.93
C ILE A 123 7.23 1.28 -6.34
N ALA A 124 6.50 0.18 -6.50
CA ALA A 124 5.08 0.21 -6.85
C ALA A 124 4.23 0.86 -5.76
N LEU A 125 4.52 0.57 -4.49
CA LEU A 125 3.85 1.17 -3.35
C LEU A 125 4.06 2.69 -3.35
N SER A 126 5.31 3.15 -3.39
CA SER A 126 5.66 4.57 -3.45
C SER A 126 5.05 5.27 -4.66
N ALA A 127 5.10 4.64 -5.84
CA ALA A 127 4.50 5.18 -7.05
C ALA A 127 2.99 5.34 -6.93
N SER A 128 2.29 4.37 -6.33
CA SER A 128 0.83 4.43 -6.16
C SER A 128 0.43 5.54 -5.19
N GLU A 129 1.11 5.68 -4.07
CA GLU A 129 0.83 6.72 -3.07
C GLU A 129 1.06 8.13 -3.64
N ILE A 130 2.21 8.35 -4.27
CA ILE A 130 2.51 9.61 -4.93
C ILE A 130 1.47 9.91 -6.00
N SER A 131 1.11 8.94 -6.84
CA SER A 131 0.15 9.12 -7.94
C SER A 131 -1.23 9.50 -7.44
N ILE A 132 -1.74 8.85 -6.40
CA ILE A 132 -3.03 9.16 -5.78
C ILE A 132 -3.03 10.60 -5.25
N ASN A 133 -1.98 10.99 -4.53
CA ASN A 133 -1.86 12.32 -3.97
C ASN A 133 -1.74 13.40 -5.05
N LEU A 134 -0.95 13.17 -6.10
CA LEU A 134 -0.85 14.08 -7.24
C LEU A 134 -2.21 14.33 -7.89
N ALA A 135 -2.96 13.28 -8.16
CA ALA A 135 -4.24 13.39 -8.84
C ALA A 135 -5.32 14.03 -7.96
N GLN A 136 -5.43 13.60 -6.70
CA GLN A 136 -6.52 14.03 -5.84
C GLN A 136 -6.32 15.43 -5.26
N THR A 137 -5.12 15.71 -4.73
CA THR A 137 -4.88 16.94 -3.98
C THR A 137 -4.29 18.05 -4.83
N PHE A 138 -3.38 17.74 -5.75
CA PHE A 138 -2.66 18.73 -6.55
C PHE A 138 -3.25 18.94 -7.95
N ASN A 139 -4.18 18.09 -8.39
CA ASN A 139 -4.74 18.13 -9.77
C ASN A 139 -3.64 17.96 -10.84
N ILE A 140 -2.63 17.17 -10.53
CA ILE A 140 -1.53 16.83 -11.43
C ILE A 140 -1.77 15.42 -11.97
N THR A 141 -1.68 15.22 -13.28
CA THR A 141 -1.83 13.89 -13.89
C THR A 141 -0.52 13.10 -13.75
N PRO A 142 -0.48 12.01 -12.97
CA PRO A 142 0.69 11.15 -12.92
C PRO A 142 0.77 10.27 -14.18
N ILE A 143 1.95 10.17 -14.77
CA ILE A 143 2.20 9.34 -15.96
C ILE A 143 3.26 8.32 -15.61
N ALA A 144 2.92 7.02 -15.67
CA ALA A 144 3.89 5.96 -15.44
C ALA A 144 4.94 5.93 -16.55
N ALA A 145 6.22 5.90 -16.16
CA ALA A 145 7.36 5.92 -17.07
C ALA A 145 8.44 4.95 -16.60
N CYS A 146 9.44 4.72 -17.44
CA CYS A 146 10.64 3.94 -17.10
C CYS A 146 11.90 4.72 -17.52
N THR A 147 13.03 4.46 -16.85
CA THR A 147 14.31 5.08 -17.27
C THR A 147 14.87 4.46 -18.56
N ALA A 148 14.44 3.26 -18.91
CA ALA A 148 14.84 2.55 -20.13
C ALA A 148 13.73 1.61 -20.59
N ASN A 149 13.70 1.29 -21.90
CA ASN A 149 12.78 0.31 -22.49
C ASN A 149 13.43 -1.08 -22.53
N LYS A 150 13.59 -1.72 -21.36
CA LYS A 150 14.32 -2.99 -21.24
C LYS A 150 13.46 -4.16 -20.74
N THR A 151 12.23 -3.92 -20.32
CA THR A 151 11.34 -4.96 -19.81
C THR A 151 9.97 -4.87 -20.45
N ALA A 152 9.22 -5.97 -20.45
CA ALA A 152 7.85 -6.02 -21.00
C ALA A 152 6.94 -4.94 -20.40
N ALA A 153 7.11 -4.61 -19.12
CA ALA A 153 6.36 -3.56 -18.45
C ALA A 153 6.66 -2.15 -18.98
N CYS A 154 7.81 -1.94 -19.62
CA CYS A 154 8.27 -0.63 -20.09
C CYS A 154 8.12 -0.41 -21.61
N ILE A 155 7.78 -1.45 -22.39
CA ILE A 155 7.65 -1.34 -23.85
C ILE A 155 6.63 -0.27 -24.28
N SER A 156 5.52 -0.16 -23.57
CA SER A 156 4.44 0.80 -23.87
C SER A 156 4.51 2.08 -23.06
N ARG A 157 5.52 2.26 -22.22
CA ARG A 157 5.67 3.44 -21.35
C ARG A 157 6.69 4.42 -21.95
N PRO A 158 6.51 5.72 -21.71
CA PRO A 158 7.53 6.70 -22.08
C PRO A 158 8.84 6.44 -21.33
N VAL A 159 9.96 6.69 -22.02
CA VAL A 159 11.28 6.64 -21.41
C VAL A 159 11.62 8.03 -20.88
N VAL A 160 11.82 8.12 -19.55
CA VAL A 160 12.14 9.36 -18.83
C VAL A 160 13.28 9.08 -17.87
N ASP A 161 14.48 9.48 -18.26
CA ASP A 161 15.75 9.21 -17.55
C ASP A 161 16.32 10.42 -16.78
N CYS A 162 15.54 11.50 -16.67
CA CYS A 162 15.95 12.76 -16.02
C CYS A 162 17.07 13.54 -16.72
N LYS A 163 17.52 13.11 -17.89
CA LYS A 163 18.52 13.84 -18.70
C LYS A 163 17.84 14.72 -19.75
N THR A 164 16.64 14.32 -20.20
CA THR A 164 15.89 15.02 -21.23
C THR A 164 15.21 16.26 -20.64
N PRO A 165 15.48 17.47 -21.16
CA PRO A 165 14.81 18.69 -20.74
C PRO A 165 13.30 18.65 -20.99
N GLY A 166 12.51 19.34 -20.14
CA GLY A 166 11.08 19.55 -20.35
C GLY A 166 10.15 18.43 -19.87
N GLN A 167 10.66 17.34 -19.36
CA GLN A 167 9.88 16.25 -18.80
C GLN A 167 9.97 16.23 -17.26
N PRO A 168 9.05 16.90 -16.54
CA PRO A 168 9.08 16.88 -15.08
C PRO A 168 8.79 15.48 -14.57
N ALA A 169 9.67 14.95 -13.74
CA ALA A 169 9.52 13.60 -13.25
C ALA A 169 9.83 13.46 -11.74
N ILE A 170 9.26 12.43 -11.14
CA ILE A 170 9.66 11.86 -9.87
C ILE A 170 10.33 10.53 -10.17
N TYR A 171 11.63 10.44 -9.87
CA TYR A 171 12.40 9.22 -10.07
C TYR A 171 12.50 8.45 -8.74
N LEU A 172 11.83 7.31 -8.67
CA LEU A 172 11.92 6.38 -7.57
C LEU A 172 13.17 5.52 -7.72
N LYS A 173 14.17 5.83 -6.92
CA LYS A 173 15.50 5.24 -7.06
C LYS A 173 15.81 4.32 -5.88
N TYR A 174 16.07 3.04 -6.15
CA TYR A 174 16.53 2.10 -5.14
C TYR A 174 18.01 2.36 -4.83
N GLU A 175 18.31 2.81 -3.61
CA GLU A 175 19.65 3.15 -3.15
C GLU A 175 19.74 3.04 -1.63
N ASN A 176 20.95 2.89 -1.10
CA ASN A 176 21.13 2.76 0.36
C ASN A 176 20.88 4.06 1.13
N ALA A 177 21.17 5.20 0.54
CA ALA A 177 20.94 6.49 1.19
C ALA A 177 19.47 6.90 1.05
N THR A 178 18.83 7.30 2.16
CA THR A 178 17.44 7.76 2.19
C THR A 178 17.39 9.28 2.13
N ARG A 179 16.89 9.82 1.02
CA ARG A 179 16.76 11.27 0.82
C ARG A 179 15.86 11.62 -0.36
N VAL A 180 15.46 12.88 -0.41
CA VAL A 180 14.78 13.50 -1.55
C VAL A 180 15.66 14.64 -2.07
N TYR A 181 15.87 14.72 -3.38
CA TYR A 181 16.63 15.84 -3.94
C TYR A 181 16.17 16.18 -5.34
N VAL A 182 16.38 17.43 -5.73
CA VAL A 182 16.09 17.92 -7.08
C VAL A 182 17.36 17.96 -7.89
N GLN A 183 17.33 17.34 -9.04
CA GLN A 183 18.39 17.44 -10.03
C GLN A 183 17.80 17.58 -11.43
N ASN A 184 18.19 18.61 -12.16
CA ASN A 184 17.62 18.94 -13.46
C ASN A 184 16.07 19.10 -13.37
N ASN A 185 15.35 18.34 -14.16
CA ASN A 185 13.88 18.36 -14.21
C ASN A 185 13.24 17.21 -13.44
N CYS A 186 13.93 16.64 -12.48
CA CYS A 186 13.49 15.52 -11.68
C CYS A 186 13.61 15.76 -10.19
N ILE A 187 12.62 15.21 -9.45
CA ILE A 187 12.72 14.94 -8.03
C ILE A 187 13.17 13.50 -7.88
N PHE A 188 14.33 13.28 -7.28
CA PHE A 188 14.78 11.95 -6.92
C PHE A 188 14.27 11.61 -5.53
N VAL A 189 13.50 10.53 -5.42
CA VAL A 189 13.05 9.92 -4.16
C VAL A 189 13.86 8.64 -4.02
N GLN A 190 14.73 8.59 -3.05
CA GLN A 190 15.77 7.58 -2.94
C GLN A 190 15.71 6.88 -1.58
N GLY A 191 15.88 5.56 -1.58
CA GLY A 191 15.90 4.70 -0.41
C GLY A 191 15.91 3.24 -0.79
N ASN A 192 16.11 2.36 0.18
CA ASN A 192 15.93 0.92 0.00
C ASN A 192 14.71 0.43 0.79
N SER A 193 13.98 -0.55 0.28
CA SER A 193 12.82 -1.16 0.94
C SER A 193 11.88 -0.10 1.53
N TRP A 194 11.55 -0.16 2.81
CA TRP A 194 10.69 0.80 3.50
C TRP A 194 11.26 2.23 3.55
N GLU A 195 12.57 2.39 3.43
CA GLU A 195 13.19 3.72 3.39
C GLU A 195 12.79 4.51 2.13
N LEU A 196 12.53 3.82 0.99
CA LEU A 196 11.98 4.46 -0.20
C LEU A 196 10.55 4.99 0.05
N VAL A 197 9.72 4.21 0.76
CA VAL A 197 8.36 4.62 1.14
C VAL A 197 8.41 5.81 2.11
N LYS A 198 9.32 5.79 3.09
CA LYS A 198 9.56 6.95 3.97
C LYS A 198 9.94 8.21 3.20
N ALA A 199 10.84 8.08 2.22
CA ALA A 199 11.24 9.23 1.39
C ALA A 199 10.05 9.76 0.55
N SER A 200 9.15 8.88 0.11
CA SER A 200 7.92 9.23 -0.60
C SER A 200 6.95 9.99 0.30
N ASP A 201 6.68 9.48 1.50
CA ASP A 201 5.84 10.15 2.51
C ASP A 201 6.42 11.51 2.90
N ARG A 202 7.75 11.57 3.05
CA ARG A 202 8.47 12.82 3.36
C ARG A 202 8.28 13.89 2.28
N LEU A 203 8.34 13.49 1.00
CA LEU A 203 8.06 14.39 -0.14
C LEU A 203 6.61 14.89 -0.08
N MET A 204 5.63 14.00 0.17
CA MET A 204 4.22 14.38 0.25
C MET A 204 3.96 15.35 1.40
N LEU A 205 4.52 15.10 2.58
CA LEU A 205 4.39 16.01 3.72
C LEU A 205 5.03 17.38 3.48
N LYS A 206 6.12 17.45 2.73
CA LYS A 206 6.69 18.72 2.27
C LYS A 206 5.74 19.44 1.31
N TRP A 207 5.15 18.72 0.38
CA TRP A 207 4.22 19.30 -0.58
C TRP A 207 2.92 19.76 0.05
N PHE A 208 2.44 19.10 1.07
CA PHE A 208 1.30 19.57 1.89
C PHE A 208 1.65 20.71 2.83
N SER A 209 2.93 21.14 2.89
CA SER A 209 3.42 22.15 3.81
C SER A 209 3.24 21.77 5.29
N ILE A 210 3.22 20.48 5.58
CA ILE A 210 3.16 19.92 6.93
C ILE A 210 4.56 19.88 7.54
N MET A 211 5.54 19.45 6.76
CA MET A 211 6.94 19.43 7.18
C MET A 211 7.77 20.42 6.37
N PRO A 212 8.82 21.04 6.98
CA PRO A 212 9.71 21.98 6.31
C PRO A 212 10.53 21.37 5.19
#